data_d4c20d6698613122516d3d538b0607ba
#
_entry.id   d4c20d6698613122516d3d538b0607ba
#
_cell.length_a   1.000
_cell.length_b   1.000
_cell.length_c   1.000
_cell.angle_alpha   90.00
_cell.angle_beta   90.00
_cell.angle_gamma   90.00
#
_symmetry.space_group_name_H-M   'P 1'
#
loop_
_entity.id
_entity.type
_entity.pdbx_description
1 polymer ?
#
loop_
_entity_poly.entity_id
_entity_poly.type
_entity_poly.pdbx_seq_one_letter_code
_entity_poly.pdbx_strand_id
1 'polypeptide(L)'
;MMVSEKISSQQAIELEDKYGAHNYHPLPVVLNRGEGVYVWDVEGKRYYDFLSAYSAVNQGHCHPKIIDALKDQASTLTLTSRAFYNDILGKYEKYVTDYFGFDKVLPMNTGAEAVETAIKLCRKYAYEKKGIAENEAQIIVCKNNFHGRTTTIISFSNDEDARKNFGPYTAGFIKIEFNNLIELENTLKSSNNIAGFLVEPIQGEAGVYVPSEGYLAKAKSLCEKYDVLFIADEVQTGVAR
;
A
#
# COMPACT_ATOMS: atom_id res chain seq x y z
N MET A 1 5.11 35.38 -5.88
CA MET A 1 5.19 34.58 -7.11
C MET A 1 6.67 34.35 -7.38
N MET A 2 7.20 33.18 -7.11
CA MET A 2 8.48 32.81 -7.72
C MET A 2 8.22 32.63 -9.20
N VAL A 3 8.76 33.51 -10.02
CA VAL A 3 8.84 33.31 -11.48
C VAL A 3 9.65 32.04 -11.64
N SER A 4 9.05 30.96 -12.15
CA SER A 4 9.79 29.74 -12.42
C SER A 4 10.74 30.03 -13.60
N GLU A 5 11.99 30.37 -13.29
CA GLU A 5 13.05 30.24 -14.29
C GLU A 5 12.97 28.82 -14.85
N LYS A 6 12.97 28.70 -16.18
CA LYS A 6 13.01 27.40 -16.82
C LYS A 6 14.32 26.71 -16.42
N ILE A 7 14.23 25.71 -15.60
CA ILE A 7 15.36 24.89 -15.19
C ILE A 7 15.66 23.86 -16.29
N SER A 8 16.93 23.62 -16.60
CA SER A 8 17.33 22.50 -17.48
C SER A 8 17.36 21.18 -16.72
N SER A 9 17.31 20.04 -17.43
CA SER A 9 17.48 18.73 -16.82
C SER A 9 18.75 18.63 -15.99
N GLN A 10 19.88 19.14 -16.51
CA GLN A 10 21.15 19.12 -15.80
C GLN A 10 21.07 19.89 -14.47
N GLN A 11 20.53 21.10 -14.46
CA GLN A 11 20.36 21.90 -13.23
C GLN A 11 19.42 21.23 -12.21
N ALA A 12 18.34 20.60 -12.69
CA ALA A 12 17.41 19.91 -11.79
C ALA A 12 18.07 18.69 -11.12
N ILE A 13 18.81 17.89 -11.89
CA ILE A 13 19.57 16.74 -11.39
C ILE A 13 20.65 17.17 -10.38
N GLU A 14 21.44 18.21 -10.72
CA GLU A 14 22.47 18.74 -9.81
C GLU A 14 21.89 19.25 -8.48
N LEU A 15 20.71 19.86 -8.51
CA LEU A 15 20.01 20.30 -7.28
C LEU A 15 19.57 19.11 -6.45
N GLU A 16 18.98 18.07 -7.06
CA GLU A 16 18.54 16.88 -6.35
C GLU A 16 19.74 16.09 -5.80
N ASP A 17 20.81 15.93 -6.59
CA ASP A 17 22.05 15.29 -6.16
C ASP A 17 22.70 16.03 -4.98
N LYS A 18 22.63 17.34 -4.95
CA LYS A 18 23.23 18.15 -3.90
C LYS A 18 22.42 18.15 -2.60
N TYR A 19 21.08 18.14 -2.68
CA TYR A 19 20.22 18.38 -1.53
C TYR A 19 19.34 17.17 -1.17
N GLY A 20 19.20 16.18 -2.06
CA GLY A 20 18.43 14.95 -1.84
C GLY A 20 19.18 13.93 -1.01
N ALA A 21 18.47 12.98 -0.43
CA ALA A 21 19.03 11.93 0.42
C ALA A 21 19.56 10.69 -0.35
N HIS A 22 19.50 10.68 -1.67
CA HIS A 22 19.96 9.62 -2.57
C HIS A 22 19.42 8.21 -2.22
N ASN A 23 18.17 8.16 -1.75
CA ASN A 23 17.48 6.90 -1.44
C ASN A 23 16.93 6.17 -2.67
N TYR A 24 17.02 6.80 -3.83
CA TYR A 24 16.71 6.25 -5.15
C TYR A 24 17.82 6.62 -6.16
N HIS A 25 17.86 5.87 -7.27
CA HIS A 25 18.68 6.19 -8.44
C HIS A 25 17.75 6.47 -9.63
N PRO A 26 17.21 7.69 -9.77
CA PRO A 26 16.28 8.01 -10.83
C PRO A 26 16.93 7.91 -12.22
N LEU A 27 16.11 7.63 -13.24
CA LEU A 27 16.53 7.78 -14.63
C LEU A 27 16.83 9.26 -14.91
N PRO A 28 17.80 9.59 -15.77
CA PRO A 28 18.20 10.98 -16.06
C PRO A 28 17.18 11.70 -16.97
N VAL A 29 15.91 11.70 -16.55
CA VAL A 29 14.79 12.34 -17.25
C VAL A 29 14.03 13.20 -16.23
N VAL A 30 13.95 14.50 -16.51
CA VAL A 30 13.30 15.47 -15.61
C VAL A 30 11.93 15.84 -16.16
N LEU A 31 10.90 15.19 -15.61
CA LEU A 31 9.52 15.38 -16.04
C LEU A 31 8.90 16.65 -15.42
N ASN A 32 8.16 17.42 -16.21
CA ASN A 32 7.51 18.64 -15.74
C ASN A 32 6.04 18.80 -16.18
N ARG A 33 5.55 17.94 -17.07
CA ARG A 33 4.16 17.95 -17.53
C ARG A 33 3.62 16.54 -17.70
N GLY A 34 2.34 16.35 -17.40
CA GLY A 34 1.61 15.11 -17.64
C GLY A 34 0.19 15.38 -18.15
N GLU A 35 -0.29 14.56 -19.10
CA GLU A 35 -1.65 14.61 -19.64
C GLU A 35 -2.08 13.21 -20.14
N GLY A 36 -3.09 12.64 -19.54
CA GLY A 36 -3.51 11.28 -19.86
C GLY A 36 -2.37 10.27 -19.68
N VAL A 37 -2.01 9.57 -20.72
CA VAL A 37 -0.91 8.57 -20.73
C VAL A 37 0.45 9.15 -21.08
N TYR A 38 0.53 10.45 -21.31
CA TYR A 38 1.75 11.11 -21.75
C TYR A 38 2.39 11.93 -20.64
N VAL A 39 3.71 11.94 -20.64
CA VAL A 39 4.55 12.86 -19.85
C VAL A 39 5.56 13.56 -20.75
N TRP A 40 6.01 14.75 -20.34
CA TRP A 40 7.03 15.53 -21.05
C TRP A 40 8.13 15.92 -20.08
N ASP A 41 9.36 15.89 -20.59
CA ASP A 41 10.49 16.45 -19.86
C ASP A 41 10.56 17.99 -19.99
N VAL A 42 11.50 18.58 -19.28
CA VAL A 42 11.71 20.05 -19.28
C VAL A 42 12.20 20.59 -20.63
N GLU A 43 12.77 19.74 -21.47
CA GLU A 43 13.17 20.06 -22.86
C GLU A 43 12.00 19.94 -23.85
N GLY A 44 10.85 19.40 -23.40
CA GLY A 44 9.62 19.26 -24.18
C GLY A 44 9.52 17.96 -24.96
N LYS A 45 10.39 16.98 -24.74
CA LYS A 45 10.28 15.65 -25.32
C LYS A 45 9.15 14.87 -24.65
N ARG A 46 8.32 14.23 -25.45
CA ARG A 46 7.17 13.43 -24.99
C ARG A 46 7.52 11.96 -24.83
N TYR A 47 6.99 11.36 -23.77
CA TYR A 47 7.09 9.93 -23.46
C TYR A 47 5.71 9.34 -23.17
N TYR A 48 5.58 8.04 -23.35
CA TYR A 48 4.48 7.28 -22.72
C TYR A 48 4.87 6.92 -21.28
N ASP A 49 3.96 7.13 -20.36
CA ASP A 49 4.15 6.70 -18.97
C ASP A 49 3.60 5.28 -18.76
N PHE A 50 4.46 4.28 -18.88
CA PHE A 50 4.14 2.89 -18.59
C PHE A 50 4.36 2.50 -17.12
N LEU A 51 4.96 3.38 -16.32
CA LEU A 51 5.16 3.13 -14.89
C LEU A 51 3.97 3.59 -14.06
N SER A 52 3.31 4.69 -14.47
CA SER A 52 2.12 5.27 -13.83
C SER A 52 2.25 5.44 -12.32
N ALA A 53 3.43 5.83 -11.84
CA ALA A 53 3.77 5.91 -10.42
C ALA A 53 3.37 4.61 -9.67
N TYR A 54 3.81 3.45 -10.16
CA TYR A 54 3.47 2.12 -9.62
C TYR A 54 1.96 1.89 -9.55
N SER A 55 1.26 2.16 -10.64
CA SER A 55 -0.19 2.07 -10.82
C SER A 55 -1.02 3.14 -10.06
N ALA A 56 -0.39 4.14 -9.44
CA ALA A 56 -1.12 5.20 -8.73
C ALA A 56 -1.83 6.18 -9.65
N VAL A 57 -1.35 6.35 -10.90
CA VAL A 57 -1.90 7.28 -11.90
C VAL A 57 -2.74 6.52 -12.95
N ASN A 58 -3.50 5.53 -12.53
CA ASN A 58 -4.31 4.66 -13.40
C ASN A 58 -5.43 5.40 -14.15
N GLN A 59 -5.86 6.59 -13.69
CA GLN A 59 -6.82 7.45 -14.38
C GLN A 59 -6.17 8.42 -15.39
N GLY A 60 -4.87 8.32 -15.55
CA GLY A 60 -4.06 9.23 -16.34
C GLY A 60 -3.67 10.51 -15.61
N HIS A 61 -2.62 11.16 -16.12
CA HIS A 61 -2.15 12.43 -15.57
C HIS A 61 -3.18 13.54 -15.77
N CYS A 62 -3.38 14.34 -14.73
CA CYS A 62 -4.21 15.55 -14.76
C CYS A 62 -5.64 15.31 -15.26
N HIS A 63 -6.29 14.19 -14.89
CA HIS A 63 -7.65 13.91 -15.31
C HIS A 63 -8.60 15.07 -14.91
N PRO A 64 -9.31 15.72 -15.85
CA PRO A 64 -9.98 16.99 -15.60
C PRO A 64 -10.99 16.93 -14.45
N LYS A 65 -11.83 15.90 -14.39
CA LYS A 65 -12.81 15.75 -13.29
C LYS A 65 -12.16 15.64 -11.90
N ILE A 66 -10.99 15.00 -11.81
CA ILE A 66 -10.25 14.86 -10.53
C ILE A 66 -9.62 16.20 -10.16
N ILE A 67 -9.00 16.87 -11.13
CA ILE A 67 -8.36 18.17 -10.90
C ILE A 67 -9.37 19.26 -10.55
N ASP A 68 -10.53 19.27 -11.19
CA ASP A 68 -11.59 20.24 -10.90
C ASP A 68 -12.17 20.00 -9.49
N ALA A 69 -12.46 18.75 -9.12
CA ALA A 69 -12.92 18.42 -7.76
C ALA A 69 -11.88 18.82 -6.69
N LEU A 70 -10.58 18.62 -6.97
CA LEU A 70 -9.50 19.05 -6.07
C LEU A 70 -9.47 20.57 -5.91
N LYS A 71 -9.54 21.34 -7.01
CA LYS A 71 -9.54 22.81 -6.98
C LYS A 71 -10.74 23.34 -6.20
N ASP A 72 -11.93 22.83 -6.48
CA ASP A 72 -13.17 23.27 -5.82
C ASP A 72 -13.10 23.01 -4.31
N GLN A 73 -12.71 21.81 -3.91
CA GLN A 73 -12.59 21.48 -2.49
C GLN A 73 -11.47 22.26 -1.81
N ALA A 74 -10.30 22.41 -2.43
CA ALA A 74 -9.18 23.17 -1.88
C ALA A 74 -9.49 24.66 -1.69
N SER A 75 -10.39 25.21 -2.51
CA SER A 75 -10.86 26.59 -2.40
C SER A 75 -11.93 26.77 -1.31
N THR A 76 -12.55 25.69 -0.84
CA THR A 76 -13.63 25.71 0.15
C THR A 76 -13.11 25.36 1.55
N LEU A 77 -12.48 24.21 1.69
CA LEU A 77 -11.93 23.71 2.96
C LEU A 77 -10.84 22.66 2.67
N THR A 78 -9.62 22.94 3.08
CA THR A 78 -8.45 22.07 2.78
C THR A 78 -8.27 20.96 3.80
N LEU A 79 -8.33 21.28 5.09
CA LEU A 79 -8.03 20.34 6.17
C LEU A 79 -8.81 20.69 7.43
N THR A 80 -9.32 19.65 8.11
CA THR A 80 -9.87 19.75 9.46
C THR A 80 -9.22 18.74 10.38
N SER A 81 -9.11 19.07 11.68
CA SER A 81 -8.80 18.08 12.69
C SER A 81 -9.93 17.04 12.80
N ARG A 82 -9.58 15.79 13.14
CA ARG A 82 -10.56 14.74 13.48
C ARG A 82 -11.35 15.04 14.76
N ALA A 83 -11.03 16.14 15.46
CA ALA A 83 -11.86 16.65 16.54
C ALA A 83 -13.20 17.24 16.05
N PHE A 84 -13.33 17.49 14.75
CA PHE A 84 -14.55 18.00 14.11
C PHE A 84 -15.05 17.06 13.04
N TYR A 85 -16.35 17.07 12.83
CA TYR A 85 -16.95 16.50 11.63
C TYR A 85 -16.77 17.45 10.45
N ASN A 86 -16.77 16.88 9.22
CA ASN A 86 -16.93 17.64 7.98
C ASN A 86 -17.99 16.96 7.10
N ASP A 87 -18.45 17.68 6.10
CA ASP A 87 -19.58 17.25 5.26
C ASP A 87 -19.21 16.28 4.13
N ILE A 88 -17.90 16.03 3.91
CA ILE A 88 -17.41 15.19 2.83
C ILE A 88 -17.08 13.77 3.31
N LEU A 89 -16.41 13.63 4.47
CA LEU A 89 -15.88 12.35 4.91
C LEU A 89 -16.96 11.28 5.07
N GLY A 90 -18.07 11.59 5.72
CA GLY A 90 -19.18 10.64 5.89
C GLY A 90 -19.83 10.21 4.56
N LYS A 91 -19.87 11.09 3.56
CA LYS A 91 -20.33 10.73 2.20
C LYS A 91 -19.36 9.77 1.51
N TYR A 92 -18.06 10.03 1.64
CA TYR A 92 -17.01 9.15 1.13
C TYR A 92 -17.05 7.78 1.80
N GLU A 93 -17.11 7.74 3.14
CA GLU A 93 -17.19 6.50 3.92
C GLU A 93 -18.39 5.65 3.50
N LYS A 94 -19.57 6.27 3.40
CA LYS A 94 -20.78 5.58 2.92
C LYS A 94 -20.60 5.04 1.50
N TYR A 95 -20.08 5.84 0.57
CA TYR A 95 -19.88 5.42 -0.81
C TYR A 95 -18.93 4.22 -0.92
N VAL A 96 -17.80 4.25 -0.21
CA VAL A 96 -16.79 3.19 -0.24
C VAL A 96 -17.30 1.90 0.40
N THR A 97 -17.99 1.99 1.54
CA THR A 97 -18.58 0.82 2.21
C THR A 97 -19.67 0.17 1.39
N ASP A 98 -20.58 0.96 0.80
CA ASP A 98 -21.62 0.43 -0.09
C ASP A 98 -21.03 -0.22 -1.35
N TYR A 99 -20.00 0.40 -1.94
CA TYR A 99 -19.40 -0.07 -3.19
C TYR A 99 -18.63 -1.38 -3.03
N PHE A 100 -17.86 -1.53 -1.93
CA PHE A 100 -17.03 -2.70 -1.68
C PHE A 100 -17.69 -3.76 -0.79
N GLY A 101 -18.85 -3.47 -0.20
CA GLY A 101 -19.58 -4.40 0.65
C GLY A 101 -18.95 -4.63 2.02
N PHE A 102 -18.31 -3.62 2.59
CA PHE A 102 -17.75 -3.65 3.94
C PHE A 102 -18.59 -2.80 4.91
N ASP A 103 -18.61 -3.19 6.19
CA ASP A 103 -19.37 -2.44 7.20
C ASP A 103 -18.74 -1.10 7.56
N LYS A 104 -17.41 -1.01 7.51
CA LYS A 104 -16.64 0.17 7.97
C LYS A 104 -15.43 0.41 7.08
N VAL A 105 -15.03 1.68 7.01
CA VAL A 105 -13.78 2.12 6.41
C VAL A 105 -13.02 3.03 7.37
N LEU A 106 -11.70 2.91 7.37
CA LEU A 106 -10.79 3.78 8.11
C LEU A 106 -9.75 4.32 7.14
N PRO A 107 -9.91 5.55 6.63
CA PRO A 107 -8.96 6.14 5.69
C PRO A 107 -7.59 6.37 6.32
N MET A 108 -6.53 6.04 5.58
CA MET A 108 -5.13 6.27 5.93
C MET A 108 -4.44 7.10 4.84
N ASN A 109 -3.29 7.70 5.15
CA ASN A 109 -2.58 8.55 4.20
C ASN A 109 -1.73 7.75 3.21
N THR A 110 -1.24 6.59 3.62
CA THR A 110 -0.36 5.73 2.80
C THR A 110 -0.72 4.26 2.94
N GLY A 111 -0.29 3.42 1.97
CA GLY A 111 -0.41 1.97 2.07
C GLY A 111 0.33 1.39 3.28
N ALA A 112 1.51 1.91 3.61
CA ALA A 112 2.25 1.49 4.80
C ALA A 112 1.48 1.77 6.09
N GLU A 113 0.83 2.93 6.23
CA GLU A 113 -0.04 3.22 7.38
C GLU A 113 -1.26 2.30 7.43
N ALA A 114 -1.84 1.97 6.29
CA ALA A 114 -2.97 1.04 6.20
C ALA A 114 -2.56 -0.37 6.67
N VAL A 115 -1.41 -0.87 6.21
CA VAL A 115 -0.86 -2.18 6.61
C VAL A 115 -0.51 -2.20 8.10
N GLU A 116 0.18 -1.19 8.63
CA GLU A 116 0.48 -1.08 10.07
C GLU A 116 -0.79 -1.05 10.90
N THR A 117 -1.83 -0.35 10.44
CA THR A 117 -3.13 -0.31 11.11
C THR A 117 -3.83 -1.66 11.06
N ALA A 118 -3.80 -2.36 9.92
CA ALA A 118 -4.36 -3.71 9.79
C ALA A 118 -3.66 -4.72 10.73
N ILE A 119 -2.33 -4.68 10.82
CA ILE A 119 -1.54 -5.48 11.75
C ILE A 119 -1.94 -5.19 13.21
N LYS A 120 -2.05 -3.90 13.58
CA LYS A 120 -2.47 -3.49 14.92
C LYS A 120 -3.88 -3.95 15.26
N LEU A 121 -4.83 -3.79 14.34
CA LEU A 121 -6.23 -4.24 14.53
C LEU A 121 -6.31 -5.75 14.64
N CYS A 122 -5.56 -6.48 13.82
CA CYS A 122 -5.47 -7.94 13.87
C CYS A 122 -4.98 -8.42 15.25
N ARG A 123 -3.90 -7.85 15.77
CA ARG A 123 -3.37 -8.17 17.10
C ARG A 123 -4.37 -7.80 18.20
N LYS A 124 -4.97 -6.62 18.14
CA LYS A 124 -5.98 -6.20 19.11
C LYS A 124 -7.19 -7.15 19.14
N TYR A 125 -7.70 -7.54 17.98
CA TYR A 125 -8.77 -8.52 17.87
C TYR A 125 -8.37 -9.88 18.48
N ALA A 126 -7.16 -10.33 18.20
CA ALA A 126 -6.63 -11.58 18.73
C ALA A 126 -6.61 -11.60 20.28
N TYR A 127 -6.14 -10.53 20.89
CA TYR A 127 -6.07 -10.43 22.36
C TYR A 127 -7.44 -10.22 22.99
N GLU A 128 -8.27 -9.33 22.47
CA GLU A 128 -9.53 -8.94 23.11
C GLU A 128 -10.71 -9.88 22.80
N LYS A 129 -10.70 -10.56 21.64
CA LYS A 129 -11.82 -11.39 21.16
C LYS A 129 -11.49 -12.88 21.09
N LYS A 130 -10.29 -13.24 20.67
CA LYS A 130 -9.88 -14.65 20.57
C LYS A 130 -9.24 -15.20 21.85
N GLY A 131 -8.86 -14.33 22.81
CA GLY A 131 -8.22 -14.73 24.05
C GLY A 131 -6.79 -15.22 23.88
N ILE A 132 -6.11 -14.88 22.78
CA ILE A 132 -4.68 -15.12 22.62
C ILE A 132 -3.94 -14.32 23.68
N ALA A 133 -2.93 -14.91 24.33
CA ALA A 133 -2.16 -14.24 25.36
C ALA A 133 -1.40 -13.04 24.78
N GLU A 134 -1.21 -12.01 25.59
CA GLU A 134 -0.52 -10.80 25.19
C GLU A 134 0.88 -11.11 24.64
N ASN A 135 1.25 -10.49 23.51
CA ASN A 135 2.48 -10.68 22.75
C ASN A 135 2.65 -12.03 22.02
N GLU A 136 1.64 -12.92 22.06
CA GLU A 136 1.69 -14.25 21.43
C GLU A 136 1.02 -14.29 20.04
N ALA A 137 0.30 -13.24 19.64
CA ALA A 137 -0.39 -13.20 18.35
C ALA A 137 0.59 -13.26 17.18
N GLN A 138 0.33 -14.20 16.25
CA GLN A 138 1.14 -14.43 15.06
C GLN A 138 0.34 -14.05 13.80
N ILE A 139 1.03 -13.47 12.81
CA ILE A 139 0.44 -13.14 11.52
C ILE A 139 1.23 -13.86 10.43
N ILE A 140 0.51 -14.61 9.59
CA ILE A 140 1.08 -15.27 8.42
C ILE A 140 1.22 -14.23 7.32
N VAL A 141 2.38 -14.23 6.63
CA VAL A 141 2.69 -13.40 5.46
C VAL A 141 3.28 -14.25 4.34
N CYS A 142 3.19 -13.83 3.11
CA CYS A 142 3.84 -14.53 2.01
C CYS A 142 5.32 -14.12 1.87
N LYS A 143 6.17 -15.02 1.39
CA LYS A 143 7.53 -14.66 0.95
C LYS A 143 7.47 -13.71 -0.25
N ASN A 144 8.53 -12.94 -0.44
CA ASN A 144 8.66 -11.94 -1.51
C ASN A 144 7.57 -10.88 -1.51
N ASN A 145 6.97 -10.62 -0.34
CA ASN A 145 5.94 -9.60 -0.18
C ASN A 145 6.53 -8.18 -0.25
N PHE A 146 5.66 -7.22 -0.62
CA PHE A 146 5.93 -5.80 -0.45
C PHE A 146 4.71 -5.11 0.18
N HIS A 147 4.84 -4.75 1.45
CA HIS A 147 3.78 -4.07 2.20
C HIS A 147 4.18 -2.68 2.70
N GLY A 148 5.34 -2.17 2.27
CA GLY A 148 5.93 -0.90 2.69
C GLY A 148 7.32 -1.08 3.30
N ARG A 149 7.83 -0.01 3.93
CA ARG A 149 9.23 0.05 4.44
C ARG A 149 9.32 0.53 5.89
N THR A 150 8.26 0.41 6.68
CA THR A 150 8.30 0.69 8.13
C THR A 150 9.08 -0.40 8.87
N THR A 151 9.52 -0.11 10.09
CA THR A 151 10.30 -1.06 10.91
C THR A 151 9.55 -2.37 11.20
N THR A 152 8.22 -2.34 11.34
CA THR A 152 7.42 -3.56 11.47
C THR A 152 7.37 -4.33 10.16
N ILE A 153 7.10 -3.65 9.04
CA ILE A 153 6.92 -4.30 7.73
C ILE A 153 8.22 -4.94 7.25
N ILE A 154 9.36 -4.27 7.37
CA ILE A 154 10.64 -4.86 6.98
C ILE A 154 11.02 -6.09 7.82
N SER A 155 10.42 -6.28 8.99
CA SER A 155 10.69 -7.44 9.86
C SER A 155 10.28 -8.75 9.19
N PHE A 156 9.32 -8.72 8.29
CA PHE A 156 8.87 -9.90 7.54
C PHE A 156 9.15 -9.83 6.03
N SER A 157 9.85 -8.81 5.55
CA SER A 157 10.35 -8.77 4.16
C SER A 157 11.40 -9.85 3.90
N ASN A 158 11.59 -10.24 2.64
CA ASN A 158 12.71 -11.04 2.16
C ASN A 158 13.76 -10.19 1.43
N ASP A 159 13.48 -8.92 1.21
CA ASP A 159 14.39 -7.97 0.57
C ASP A 159 15.54 -7.60 1.53
N GLU A 160 16.75 -8.02 1.23
CA GLU A 160 17.94 -7.73 2.03
C GLU A 160 18.27 -6.23 2.05
N ASP A 161 18.05 -5.51 0.97
CA ASP A 161 18.32 -4.07 0.90
C ASP A 161 17.36 -3.28 1.81
N ALA A 162 16.11 -3.74 1.95
CA ALA A 162 15.14 -3.16 2.86
C ALA A 162 15.39 -3.52 4.33
N ARG A 163 16.14 -4.60 4.62
CA ARG A 163 16.31 -5.13 5.98
C ARG A 163 17.68 -4.88 6.58
N LYS A 164 18.74 -5.00 5.82
CA LYS A 164 20.10 -4.97 6.32
C LYS A 164 20.39 -3.72 7.14
N ASN A 165 20.83 -3.90 8.39
CA ASN A 165 21.20 -2.86 9.34
C ASN A 165 20.01 -2.00 9.87
N PHE A 166 18.77 -2.43 9.69
CA PHE A 166 17.58 -1.74 10.20
C PHE A 166 16.89 -2.44 11.38
N GLY A 167 17.51 -3.48 11.96
CA GLY A 167 17.02 -4.11 13.19
C GLY A 167 17.07 -3.18 14.42
N PRO A 168 16.46 -3.59 15.57
CA PRO A 168 15.85 -4.89 15.84
C PRO A 168 14.53 -5.11 15.12
N TYR A 169 14.26 -6.37 14.75
CA TYR A 169 13.04 -6.72 14.01
C TYR A 169 11.89 -7.08 14.92
N THR A 170 10.67 -6.68 14.52
CA THR A 170 9.44 -7.04 15.23
C THR A 170 9.12 -8.51 15.05
N ALA A 171 8.87 -9.22 16.14
CA ALA A 171 8.49 -10.64 16.17
C ALA A 171 6.99 -10.84 15.84
N GLY A 172 6.58 -12.12 15.70
CA GLY A 172 5.18 -12.51 15.52
C GLY A 172 4.75 -12.64 14.06
N PHE A 173 5.68 -12.89 13.14
CA PHE A 173 5.36 -13.14 11.73
C PHE A 173 5.86 -14.50 11.27
N ILE A 174 5.01 -15.24 10.54
CA ILE A 174 5.32 -16.53 9.92
C ILE A 174 5.30 -16.34 8.41
N LYS A 175 6.39 -16.67 7.74
CA LYS A 175 6.52 -16.54 6.28
C LYS A 175 6.23 -17.87 5.59
N ILE A 176 5.31 -17.88 4.63
CA ILE A 176 4.95 -19.02 3.78
C ILE A 176 5.16 -18.71 2.30
N GLU A 177 5.19 -19.71 1.45
CA GLU A 177 5.22 -19.50 0.00
C GLU A 177 3.89 -18.91 -0.50
N PHE A 178 4.00 -17.92 -1.41
CA PHE A 178 2.84 -17.39 -2.11
C PHE A 178 2.17 -18.46 -2.96
N ASN A 179 0.84 -18.44 -3.06
CA ASN A 179 0.08 -19.41 -3.85
C ASN A 179 0.17 -20.87 -3.36
N ASN A 180 0.51 -21.10 -2.08
CA ASN A 180 0.64 -22.44 -1.48
C ASN A 180 -0.43 -22.67 -0.39
N LEU A 181 -1.60 -23.19 -0.79
CA LEU A 181 -2.71 -23.48 0.14
C LEU A 181 -2.40 -24.59 1.12
N ILE A 182 -1.55 -25.56 0.75
CA ILE A 182 -1.17 -26.68 1.63
C ILE A 182 -0.33 -26.14 2.80
N GLU A 183 0.65 -25.31 2.51
CA GLU A 183 1.49 -24.70 3.54
C GLU A 183 0.67 -23.75 4.42
N LEU A 184 -0.25 -22.96 3.81
CA LEU A 184 -1.17 -22.11 4.57
C LEU A 184 -2.01 -22.95 5.55
N GLU A 185 -2.68 -24.01 5.09
CA GLU A 185 -3.50 -24.83 5.97
C GLU A 185 -2.69 -25.53 7.06
N ASN A 186 -1.50 -26.03 6.74
CA ASN A 186 -0.61 -26.65 7.72
C ASN A 186 -0.15 -25.64 8.78
N THR A 187 0.16 -24.41 8.36
CA THR A 187 0.53 -23.33 9.29
C THR A 187 -0.65 -22.95 10.19
N LEU A 188 -1.85 -22.80 9.63
CA LEU A 188 -3.07 -22.50 10.38
C LEU A 188 -3.38 -23.59 11.44
N LYS A 189 -3.07 -24.85 11.16
CA LYS A 189 -3.22 -25.98 12.12
C LYS A 189 -2.15 -26.02 13.21
N SER A 190 -1.00 -25.40 12.98
CA SER A 190 0.17 -25.56 13.85
C SER A 190 0.08 -24.78 15.15
N SER A 191 -0.78 -23.74 15.24
CA SER A 191 -0.89 -22.90 16.43
C SER A 191 -2.25 -22.21 16.52
N ASN A 192 -2.79 -22.14 17.73
CA ASN A 192 -3.99 -21.35 18.04
C ASN A 192 -3.68 -19.83 18.17
N ASN A 193 -2.41 -19.44 18.13
CA ASN A 193 -1.99 -18.06 18.27
C ASN A 193 -2.00 -17.29 16.95
N ILE A 194 -2.40 -17.93 15.84
CA ILE A 194 -2.48 -17.25 14.54
C ILE A 194 -3.70 -16.33 14.53
N ALA A 195 -3.42 -15.05 14.35
CA ALA A 195 -4.40 -13.98 14.37
C ALA A 195 -4.87 -13.58 12.97
N GLY A 196 -3.96 -13.60 11.98
CA GLY A 196 -4.25 -13.12 10.62
C GLY A 196 -3.37 -13.75 9.56
N PHE A 197 -3.84 -13.65 8.32
CA PHE A 197 -3.09 -13.91 7.10
C PHE A 197 -3.12 -12.65 6.24
N LEU A 198 -1.96 -12.03 6.02
CA LEU A 198 -1.76 -10.84 5.20
C LEU A 198 -1.18 -11.26 3.84
N VAL A 199 -1.84 -10.87 2.77
CA VAL A 199 -1.48 -11.29 1.40
C VAL A 199 -1.78 -10.18 0.39
N GLU A 200 -0.88 -10.02 -0.60
CA GLU A 200 -1.17 -9.25 -1.81
C GLU A 200 -1.97 -10.12 -2.78
N PRO A 201 -3.07 -9.66 -3.38
CA PRO A 201 -3.81 -10.44 -4.39
C PRO A 201 -2.96 -10.79 -5.61
N ILE A 202 -2.07 -9.91 -6.01
CA ILE A 202 -1.00 -10.10 -6.99
C ILE A 202 0.26 -9.51 -6.36
N GLN A 203 1.33 -10.27 -6.27
CA GLN A 203 2.60 -9.71 -5.79
C GLN A 203 3.23 -8.85 -6.88
N GLY A 204 3.10 -7.53 -6.75
CA GLY A 204 3.54 -6.56 -7.76
C GLY A 204 5.05 -6.39 -7.81
N GLU A 205 5.64 -5.94 -6.72
CA GLU A 205 7.08 -5.63 -6.61
C GLU A 205 7.97 -6.87 -6.79
N ALA A 206 7.48 -8.05 -6.46
CA ALA A 206 8.20 -9.30 -6.66
C ALA A 206 8.37 -9.71 -8.14
N GLY A 207 7.62 -9.09 -9.07
CA GLY A 207 7.67 -9.37 -10.49
C GLY A 207 6.33 -9.72 -11.14
N VAL A 208 5.23 -9.21 -10.58
CA VAL A 208 3.84 -9.41 -11.05
C VAL A 208 3.45 -10.89 -11.02
N TYR A 209 3.54 -11.51 -9.85
CA TYR A 209 3.11 -12.89 -9.65
C TYR A 209 1.59 -12.97 -9.43
N VAL A 210 0.88 -13.50 -10.42
CA VAL A 210 -0.56 -13.75 -10.35
C VAL A 210 -0.78 -15.16 -9.77
N PRO A 211 -1.61 -15.31 -8.71
CA PRO A 211 -1.85 -16.64 -8.14
C PRO A 211 -2.75 -17.49 -9.03
N SER A 212 -2.79 -18.80 -8.75
CA SER A 212 -3.70 -19.72 -9.40
C SER A 212 -5.16 -19.31 -9.20
N GLU A 213 -6.00 -19.66 -10.17
CA GLU A 213 -7.43 -19.40 -10.06
C GLU A 213 -8.04 -19.98 -8.77
N GLY A 214 -8.80 -19.15 -8.09
CA GLY A 214 -9.46 -19.52 -6.83
C GLY A 214 -8.55 -19.57 -5.60
N TYR A 215 -7.27 -19.25 -5.70
CA TYR A 215 -6.36 -19.24 -4.56
C TYR A 215 -6.85 -18.34 -3.40
N LEU A 216 -7.16 -17.08 -3.69
CA LEU A 216 -7.59 -16.12 -2.65
C LEU A 216 -8.92 -16.53 -2.00
N ALA A 217 -9.88 -17.02 -2.78
CA ALA A 217 -11.16 -17.50 -2.24
C ALA A 217 -10.97 -18.70 -1.30
N LYS A 218 -10.11 -19.65 -1.70
CA LYS A 218 -9.78 -20.82 -0.84
C LYS A 218 -8.97 -20.41 0.39
N ALA A 219 -8.02 -19.48 0.25
CA ALA A 219 -7.26 -18.94 1.37
C ALA A 219 -8.18 -18.25 2.39
N LYS A 220 -9.12 -17.42 1.91
CA LYS A 220 -10.14 -16.80 2.76
C LYS A 220 -10.98 -17.86 3.49
N SER A 221 -11.46 -18.87 2.78
CA SER A 221 -12.25 -19.97 3.40
C SER A 221 -11.45 -20.76 4.45
N LEU A 222 -10.14 -20.95 4.24
CA LEU A 222 -9.26 -21.54 5.27
C LEU A 222 -9.14 -20.62 6.48
N CYS A 223 -8.94 -19.32 6.27
CA CYS A 223 -8.90 -18.37 7.38
C CYS A 223 -10.21 -18.37 8.19
N GLU A 224 -11.36 -18.38 7.53
CA GLU A 224 -12.67 -18.49 8.19
C GLU A 224 -12.81 -19.81 8.98
N LYS A 225 -12.39 -20.93 8.41
CA LYS A 225 -12.43 -22.26 9.06
C LYS A 225 -11.61 -22.30 10.36
N TYR A 226 -10.48 -21.60 10.41
CA TYR A 226 -9.58 -21.58 11.56
C TYR A 226 -9.75 -20.31 12.43
N ASP A 227 -10.79 -19.52 12.20
CA ASP A 227 -11.05 -18.26 12.90
C ASP A 227 -9.84 -17.32 12.88
N VAL A 228 -9.27 -17.08 11.69
CA VAL A 228 -8.12 -16.21 11.43
C VAL A 228 -8.56 -15.09 10.50
N LEU A 229 -8.14 -13.85 10.77
CA LEU A 229 -8.49 -12.71 9.93
C LEU A 229 -7.78 -12.79 8.57
N PHE A 230 -8.54 -12.65 7.48
CA PHE A 230 -7.99 -12.52 6.13
C PHE A 230 -7.78 -11.05 5.80
N ILE A 231 -6.55 -10.66 5.49
CA ILE A 231 -6.13 -9.29 5.22
C ILE A 231 -5.57 -9.24 3.80
N ALA A 232 -6.32 -8.63 2.86
CA ALA A 232 -5.86 -8.42 1.49
C ALA A 232 -5.23 -7.03 1.37
N ASP A 233 -3.96 -6.97 0.99
CA ASP A 233 -3.30 -5.72 0.65
C ASP A 233 -3.57 -5.38 -0.82
N GLU A 234 -4.56 -4.54 -1.02
CA GLU A 234 -5.04 -4.08 -2.33
C GLU A 234 -4.43 -2.73 -2.75
N VAL A 235 -3.34 -2.32 -2.15
CA VAL A 235 -2.72 -1.00 -2.43
C VAL A 235 -2.30 -0.87 -3.89
N GLN A 236 -1.79 -1.94 -4.51
CA GLN A 236 -1.45 -1.95 -5.95
C GLN A 236 -2.50 -2.62 -6.84
N THR A 237 -3.47 -3.33 -6.30
CA THR A 237 -4.41 -4.13 -7.08
C THR A 237 -5.86 -3.67 -6.98
N GLY A 238 -6.19 -2.89 -5.94
CA GLY A 238 -7.53 -2.39 -5.70
C GLY A 238 -7.89 -1.13 -6.49
N VAL A 239 -9.18 -0.76 -6.51
CA VAL A 239 -9.71 0.50 -7.04
C VAL A 239 -9.36 0.74 -8.52
N ALA A 240 -9.48 -0.31 -9.35
CA ALA A 240 -9.19 -0.30 -10.79
C ALA A 240 -7.72 0.00 -11.14
N ARG A 241 -6.81 -0.45 -10.34
CA ARG A 241 -5.36 -0.38 -10.61
C ARG A 241 -4.85 -1.59 -11.37
#